data_8155b4e16e89c1f9fc0cdcb392d8f5fb
#
_entry.id   8155b4e16e89c1f9fc0cdcb392d8f5fb
#
_cell.length_a   1.000
_cell.length_b   1.000
_cell.length_c   1.000
_cell.angle_alpha   90.00
_cell.angle_beta   90.00
_cell.angle_gamma   90.00
#
_symmetry.space_group_name_H-M   'P 1'
#
loop_
_entity.id
_entity.type
_entity.pdbx_description
1 polymer ?
#
loop_
_entity_poly.entity_id
_entity_poly.type
_entity_poly.pdbx_seq_one_letter_code
_entity_poly.pdbx_strand_id
1 'polypeptide(L)'
;MDTTLRDGEQTPGIAYSAAEKLQLARMLLTDVGVDRIEIASTRVSRGEYEAARLVTEWAQKEGAIERVEMLGFCDGQTSVDWLTEVGGSAMNLLTKGSEHHCRTPLGMTPKDHIKRIEDTVTWAHKRKVVLSAYLEDWSNGVRDSFEYVASLIESLLRMEVERIYLADTLGILSPNDVTHYVELMVDTWPDLKFEYHGHNDYGLSTANCLSAIKAGAVGIHTSVNGLGERAGNSSLAEVVAAIEDHSPCKTQVNETRLAAVSYQVETYSGKE
;
A
#
# COMPACT_ATOMS: atom_id res chain seq x y z
N MET A 1 0.39 -4.24 -6.26
CA MET A 1 0.42 -2.74 -6.28
C MET A 1 1.86 -2.28 -6.17
N ASP A 2 2.25 -1.26 -6.93
CA ASP A 2 3.58 -0.63 -6.76
C ASP A 2 3.48 0.63 -5.90
N THR A 3 4.37 0.78 -4.93
CA THR A 3 4.41 1.89 -3.96
C THR A 3 5.66 2.76 -4.08
N THR A 4 6.40 2.66 -5.18
CA THR A 4 7.65 3.40 -5.41
C THR A 4 7.47 4.92 -5.22
N LEU A 5 6.34 5.46 -5.69
CA LEU A 5 6.05 6.90 -5.69
C LEU A 5 5.48 7.42 -4.36
N ARG A 6 5.21 6.56 -3.40
CA ARG A 6 4.80 6.94 -2.04
C ARG A 6 5.77 6.40 -1.00
N ASP A 7 5.79 5.10 -0.75
CA ASP A 7 6.64 4.46 0.26
C ASP A 7 8.11 4.41 -0.17
N GLY A 8 8.36 4.15 -1.46
CA GLY A 8 9.71 4.20 -2.02
C GLY A 8 10.36 5.58 -1.85
N GLU A 9 9.60 6.65 -1.93
CA GLU A 9 10.10 8.03 -1.71
C GLU A 9 10.42 8.33 -0.24
N GLN A 10 9.99 7.49 0.71
CA GLN A 10 10.40 7.60 2.11
C GLN A 10 11.85 7.12 2.35
N THR A 11 12.52 6.57 1.35
CA THR A 11 13.96 6.30 1.40
C THR A 11 14.74 7.60 1.67
N PRO A 12 15.61 7.65 2.68
CA PRO A 12 16.34 8.87 3.00
C PRO A 12 17.12 9.44 1.81
N GLY A 13 16.87 10.70 1.49
CA GLY A 13 17.54 11.43 0.41
C GLY A 13 16.89 11.31 -0.96
N ILE A 14 15.75 10.65 -1.08
CA ILE A 14 14.94 10.64 -2.30
C ILE A 14 13.86 11.72 -2.22
N ALA A 15 13.68 12.45 -3.32
CA ALA A 15 12.56 13.35 -3.53
C ALA A 15 12.37 13.52 -5.05
N TYR A 16 11.31 12.95 -5.58
CA TYR A 16 10.99 13.09 -6.99
C TYR A 16 10.27 14.40 -7.28
N SER A 17 10.64 15.06 -8.37
CA SER A 17 9.85 16.17 -8.90
C SER A 17 8.50 15.65 -9.44
N ALA A 18 7.52 16.55 -9.57
CA ALA A 18 6.21 16.21 -10.11
C ALA A 18 6.29 15.62 -11.54
N ALA A 19 7.24 16.08 -12.37
CA ALA A 19 7.47 15.55 -13.70
C ALA A 19 8.06 14.13 -13.68
N GLU A 20 8.98 13.83 -12.76
CA GLU A 20 9.57 12.51 -12.57
C GLU A 20 8.53 11.52 -12.05
N LYS A 21 7.68 11.91 -11.08
CA LYS A 21 6.55 11.08 -10.62
C LYS A 21 5.59 10.75 -11.77
N LEU A 22 5.25 11.72 -12.60
CA LEU A 22 4.41 11.46 -13.77
C LEU A 22 5.06 10.48 -14.74
N GLN A 23 6.36 10.62 -15.00
CA GLN A 23 7.06 9.71 -15.90
C GLN A 23 7.13 8.28 -15.34
N LEU A 24 7.48 8.13 -14.06
CA LEU A 24 7.50 6.82 -13.40
C LEU A 24 6.11 6.19 -13.33
N ALA A 25 5.07 6.95 -13.02
CA ALA A 25 3.68 6.47 -13.04
C ALA A 25 3.28 5.91 -14.41
N ARG A 26 3.66 6.61 -15.49
CA ARG A 26 3.45 6.13 -16.87
C ARG A 26 4.18 4.82 -17.14
N MET A 27 5.48 4.76 -16.83
CA MET A 27 6.28 3.56 -17.04
C MET A 27 5.70 2.36 -16.26
N LEU A 28 5.34 2.56 -15.00
CA LEU A 28 4.78 1.50 -14.16
C LEU A 28 3.44 1.00 -14.69
N LEU A 29 2.51 1.87 -15.05
CA LEU A 29 1.19 1.48 -15.49
C LEU A 29 1.12 1.02 -16.94
N THR A 30 1.92 1.59 -17.86
CA THR A 30 1.80 1.30 -19.30
C THR A 30 2.89 0.38 -19.82
N ASP A 31 4.14 0.56 -19.41
CA ASP A 31 5.27 -0.22 -19.94
C ASP A 31 5.48 -1.50 -19.15
N VAL A 32 5.53 -1.38 -17.81
CA VAL A 32 5.70 -2.50 -16.87
C VAL A 32 4.38 -3.25 -16.68
N GLY A 33 3.26 -2.52 -16.62
CA GLY A 33 1.92 -3.10 -16.52
C GLY A 33 1.57 -3.58 -15.10
N VAL A 34 2.06 -2.90 -14.04
CA VAL A 34 1.59 -3.19 -12.67
C VAL A 34 0.09 -2.89 -12.56
N ASP A 35 -0.64 -3.63 -11.75
CA ASP A 35 -2.10 -3.47 -11.66
C ASP A 35 -2.51 -2.09 -11.14
N ARG A 36 -1.82 -1.58 -10.10
CA ARG A 36 -2.09 -0.30 -9.43
C ARG A 36 -0.81 0.33 -8.93
N ILE A 37 -0.84 1.65 -8.76
CA ILE A 37 0.25 2.43 -8.16
C ILE A 37 -0.27 3.29 -7.03
N GLU A 38 0.52 3.46 -5.97
CA GLU A 38 0.29 4.42 -4.91
C GLU A 38 1.28 5.59 -5.09
N ILE A 39 0.75 6.81 -5.29
CA ILE A 39 1.54 7.92 -5.86
C ILE A 39 1.91 9.03 -4.88
N ALA A 40 1.22 9.14 -3.76
CA ALA A 40 1.39 10.25 -2.84
C ALA A 40 0.75 9.94 -1.48
N SER A 41 1.17 10.70 -0.47
CA SER A 41 0.43 10.85 0.79
C SER A 41 -0.33 12.17 0.77
N THR A 42 -1.60 12.14 1.17
CA THR A 42 -2.43 13.35 1.24
C THR A 42 -1.87 14.33 2.27
N ARG A 43 -2.00 15.63 2.02
CA ARG A 43 -1.66 16.73 2.95
C ARG A 43 -0.17 16.90 3.30
N VAL A 44 0.73 16.19 2.64
CA VAL A 44 2.16 16.25 3.04
C VAL A 44 2.84 17.53 2.56
N SER A 45 2.74 17.85 1.27
CA SER A 45 3.42 19.01 0.72
C SER A 45 2.73 19.57 -0.54
N ARG A 46 3.13 20.79 -0.94
CA ARG A 46 2.70 21.36 -2.23
C ARG A 46 3.25 20.56 -3.42
N GLY A 47 4.46 20.01 -3.29
CA GLY A 47 5.05 19.15 -4.33
C GLY A 47 4.26 17.87 -4.56
N GLU A 48 3.81 17.23 -3.48
CA GLU A 48 2.92 16.07 -3.55
C GLU A 48 1.58 16.39 -4.23
N TYR A 49 0.99 17.54 -3.90
CA TYR A 49 -0.24 18.03 -4.53
C TYR A 49 -0.07 18.19 -6.04
N GLU A 50 1.00 18.85 -6.47
CA GLU A 50 1.28 19.09 -7.89
C GLU A 50 1.54 17.78 -8.63
N ALA A 51 2.32 16.86 -8.04
CA ALA A 51 2.60 15.55 -8.60
C ALA A 51 1.32 14.71 -8.75
N ALA A 52 0.52 14.65 -7.68
CA ALA A 52 -0.75 13.92 -7.69
C ALA A 52 -1.68 14.46 -8.77
N ARG A 53 -1.82 15.80 -8.89
CA ARG A 53 -2.63 16.45 -9.92
C ARG A 53 -2.18 16.08 -11.33
N LEU A 54 -0.87 16.12 -11.62
CA LEU A 54 -0.34 15.75 -12.94
C LEU A 54 -0.58 14.28 -13.28
N VAL A 55 -0.39 13.38 -12.31
CA VAL A 55 -0.60 11.94 -12.53
C VAL A 55 -2.08 11.64 -12.72
N THR A 56 -2.98 12.22 -11.92
CA THR A 56 -4.43 11.99 -12.06
C THR A 56 -4.99 12.56 -13.34
N GLU A 57 -4.57 13.77 -13.75
CA GLU A 57 -4.97 14.36 -15.04
C GLU A 57 -4.56 13.49 -16.24
N TRP A 58 -3.36 12.92 -16.18
CA TRP A 58 -2.89 11.98 -17.19
C TRP A 58 -3.70 10.67 -17.14
N ALA A 59 -3.84 10.07 -15.95
CA ALA A 59 -4.54 8.80 -15.78
C ALA A 59 -6.02 8.89 -16.20
N GLN A 60 -6.68 10.02 -15.97
CA GLN A 60 -8.04 10.25 -16.46
C GLN A 60 -8.12 10.25 -17.99
N LYS A 61 -7.15 10.89 -18.67
CA LYS A 61 -7.09 10.92 -20.14
C LYS A 61 -6.85 9.55 -20.76
N GLU A 62 -6.07 8.71 -20.07
CA GLU A 62 -5.75 7.35 -20.52
C GLU A 62 -6.78 6.30 -20.04
N GLY A 63 -7.79 6.69 -19.26
CA GLY A 63 -8.78 5.76 -18.69
C GLY A 63 -8.19 4.83 -17.61
N ALA A 64 -7.12 5.27 -16.91
CA ALA A 64 -6.40 4.49 -15.92
C ALA A 64 -6.53 5.03 -14.48
N ILE A 65 -7.46 5.96 -14.24
CA ILE A 65 -7.60 6.63 -12.92
C ILE A 65 -7.92 5.64 -11.79
N GLU A 66 -8.65 4.57 -12.05
CA GLU A 66 -8.99 3.52 -11.08
C GLU A 66 -7.78 2.70 -10.61
N ARG A 67 -6.64 2.84 -11.31
CA ARG A 67 -5.37 2.18 -10.98
C ARG A 67 -4.42 3.09 -10.20
N VAL A 68 -4.85 4.32 -9.87
CA VAL A 68 -4.05 5.34 -9.16
C VAL A 68 -4.65 5.56 -7.79
N GLU A 69 -3.89 5.21 -6.76
CA GLU A 69 -4.27 5.28 -5.36
C GLU A 69 -3.39 6.28 -4.59
N MET A 70 -3.90 6.80 -3.47
CA MET A 70 -3.17 7.72 -2.60
C MET A 70 -3.37 7.35 -1.14
N LEU A 71 -2.32 7.48 -0.33
CA LEU A 71 -2.41 7.28 1.10
C LEU A 71 -3.15 8.45 1.75
N GLY A 72 -4.15 8.15 2.56
CA GLY A 72 -4.90 9.12 3.35
C GLY A 72 -4.91 8.78 4.83
N PHE A 73 -5.31 9.75 5.64
CA PHE A 73 -5.31 9.64 7.11
C PHE A 73 -6.75 9.62 7.66
N CYS A 74 -6.91 9.06 8.89
CA CYS A 74 -8.17 9.07 9.62
C CYS A 74 -8.44 10.48 10.19
N ASP A 75 -8.76 11.46 9.34
CA ASP A 75 -8.88 12.88 9.66
C ASP A 75 -10.19 13.54 9.21
N GLY A 76 -11.23 12.71 9.07
CA GLY A 76 -12.53 13.12 8.61
C GLY A 76 -12.51 13.48 7.11
N GLN A 77 -12.83 14.72 6.81
CA GLN A 77 -12.94 15.15 5.41
C GLN A 77 -11.61 15.55 4.77
N THR A 78 -10.57 15.85 5.55
CA THR A 78 -9.41 16.60 5.05
C THR A 78 -8.60 15.85 4.01
N SER A 79 -8.25 14.57 4.26
CA SER A 79 -7.56 13.75 3.26
C SER A 79 -8.44 13.46 2.03
N VAL A 80 -9.74 13.25 2.24
CA VAL A 80 -10.70 13.00 1.15
C VAL A 80 -10.86 14.22 0.25
N ASP A 81 -11.00 15.41 0.84
CA ASP A 81 -11.11 16.66 0.07
C ASP A 81 -9.83 16.92 -0.73
N TRP A 82 -8.64 16.76 -0.11
CA TRP A 82 -7.37 16.89 -0.81
C TRP A 82 -7.27 15.94 -2.03
N LEU A 83 -7.61 14.66 -1.81
CA LEU A 83 -7.59 13.64 -2.87
C LEU A 83 -8.54 13.99 -4.03
N THR A 84 -9.75 14.43 -3.71
CA THR A 84 -10.74 14.79 -4.73
C THR A 84 -10.38 16.08 -5.46
N GLU A 85 -9.76 17.05 -4.79
CA GLU A 85 -9.26 18.29 -5.41
C GLU A 85 -8.19 18.01 -6.48
N VAL A 86 -7.32 17.04 -6.29
CA VAL A 86 -6.34 16.64 -7.32
C VAL A 86 -6.92 15.68 -8.35
N GLY A 87 -8.19 15.33 -8.28
CA GLY A 87 -8.86 14.45 -9.23
C GLY A 87 -8.72 12.95 -8.96
N GLY A 88 -8.30 12.56 -7.76
CA GLY A 88 -8.20 11.16 -7.34
C GLY A 88 -9.58 10.54 -7.04
N SER A 89 -9.66 9.21 -7.13
CA SER A 89 -10.88 8.43 -6.90
C SER A 89 -10.70 7.25 -5.93
N ALA A 90 -9.47 6.91 -5.55
CA ALA A 90 -9.17 5.80 -4.65
C ALA A 90 -8.17 6.23 -3.56
N MET A 91 -8.49 5.91 -2.31
CA MET A 91 -7.69 6.26 -1.13
C MET A 91 -7.38 5.02 -0.29
N ASN A 92 -6.11 4.87 0.07
CA ASN A 92 -5.63 3.88 1.02
C ASN A 92 -5.58 4.52 2.40
N LEU A 93 -6.54 4.19 3.26
CA LEU A 93 -6.66 4.78 4.58
C LEU A 93 -5.64 4.17 5.54
N LEU A 94 -4.77 4.98 6.11
CA LEU A 94 -3.79 4.53 7.10
C LEU A 94 -4.46 4.38 8.47
N THR A 95 -4.72 3.14 8.87
CA THR A 95 -5.23 2.80 10.21
C THR A 95 -4.13 2.15 11.05
N LYS A 96 -4.36 2.01 12.34
CA LYS A 96 -3.43 1.31 13.25
C LYS A 96 -3.86 -0.15 13.43
N GLY A 97 -3.04 -1.07 12.97
CA GLY A 97 -3.28 -2.52 12.98
C GLY A 97 -2.91 -3.20 14.30
N SER A 98 -2.29 -2.50 15.27
CA SER A 98 -2.05 -3.00 16.62
C SER A 98 -2.65 -2.09 17.69
N GLU A 99 -3.11 -2.69 18.79
CA GLU A 99 -3.63 -1.91 19.92
C GLU A 99 -2.53 -1.01 20.53
N HIS A 100 -1.27 -1.48 20.50
CA HIS A 100 -0.12 -0.71 20.95
C HIS A 100 0.03 0.59 20.14
N HIS A 101 0.03 0.53 18.81
CA HIS A 101 0.13 1.72 17.95
C HIS A 101 -1.09 2.64 18.08
N CYS A 102 -2.28 2.08 18.32
CA CYS A 102 -3.46 2.87 18.62
C CYS A 102 -3.31 3.67 19.92
N ARG A 103 -2.84 3.03 21.02
CA ARG A 103 -2.75 3.63 22.34
C ARG A 103 -1.54 4.55 22.52
N THR A 104 -0.38 4.17 22.03
CA THR A 104 0.89 4.86 22.32
C THR A 104 1.21 5.95 21.30
N PRO A 105 1.54 5.66 20.02
CA PRO A 105 1.85 6.73 19.06
C PRO A 105 0.63 7.59 18.73
N LEU A 106 -0.57 6.98 18.58
CA LEU A 106 -1.77 7.72 18.20
C LEU A 106 -2.47 8.36 19.42
N GLY A 107 -2.25 7.86 20.64
CA GLY A 107 -2.83 8.39 21.88
C GLY A 107 -4.35 8.20 21.98
N MET A 108 -4.90 7.12 21.38
CA MET A 108 -6.35 6.89 21.32
C MET A 108 -6.75 5.56 21.95
N THR A 109 -8.02 5.48 22.34
CA THR A 109 -8.63 4.17 22.62
C THR A 109 -9.01 3.48 21.30
N PRO A 110 -9.10 2.13 21.26
CA PRO A 110 -9.62 1.39 20.11
C PRO A 110 -10.96 1.94 19.60
N LYS A 111 -11.87 2.28 20.51
CA LYS A 111 -13.18 2.83 20.17
C LYS A 111 -13.08 4.20 19.48
N ASP A 112 -12.24 5.08 19.98
CA ASP A 112 -12.04 6.42 19.39
C ASP A 112 -11.39 6.32 18.02
N HIS A 113 -10.43 5.38 17.85
CA HIS A 113 -9.80 5.11 16.58
C HIS A 113 -10.82 4.62 15.53
N ILE A 114 -11.63 3.60 15.87
CA ILE A 114 -12.70 3.12 14.98
C ILE A 114 -13.66 4.26 14.63
N LYS A 115 -14.04 5.09 15.59
CA LYS A 115 -14.91 6.25 15.34
C LYS A 115 -14.30 7.24 14.34
N ARG A 116 -13.00 7.50 14.43
CA ARG A 116 -12.30 8.36 13.46
C ARG A 116 -12.25 7.75 12.06
N ILE A 117 -12.07 6.43 11.96
CA ILE A 117 -12.18 5.71 10.69
C ILE A 117 -13.58 5.89 10.10
N GLU A 118 -14.65 5.63 10.90
CA GLU A 118 -16.04 5.78 10.46
C GLU A 118 -16.33 7.18 9.91
N ASP A 119 -15.86 8.23 10.61
CA ASP A 119 -16.06 9.61 10.18
C ASP A 119 -15.39 9.87 8.81
N THR A 120 -14.17 9.35 8.60
CA THR A 120 -13.45 9.49 7.32
C THR A 120 -14.12 8.68 6.20
N VAL A 121 -14.50 7.43 6.47
CA VAL A 121 -15.18 6.56 5.51
C VAL A 121 -16.51 7.16 5.07
N THR A 122 -17.28 7.68 6.04
CA THR A 122 -18.56 8.36 5.75
C THR A 122 -18.37 9.54 4.78
N TRP A 123 -17.29 10.29 4.94
CA TRP A 123 -16.98 11.39 4.04
C TRP A 123 -16.54 10.92 2.66
N ALA A 124 -15.69 9.90 2.60
CA ALA A 124 -15.23 9.28 1.37
C ALA A 124 -16.41 8.73 0.52
N HIS A 125 -17.35 8.03 1.15
CA HIS A 125 -18.57 7.55 0.48
C HIS A 125 -19.39 8.69 -0.12
N LYS A 126 -19.55 9.83 0.60
CA LYS A 126 -20.24 11.02 0.07
C LYS A 126 -19.55 11.58 -1.17
N ARG A 127 -18.24 11.44 -1.27
CA ARG A 127 -17.43 11.89 -2.41
C ARG A 127 -17.23 10.79 -3.47
N LYS A 128 -17.80 9.60 -3.27
CA LYS A 128 -17.64 8.42 -4.14
C LYS A 128 -16.18 7.98 -4.31
N VAL A 129 -15.40 8.13 -3.26
CA VAL A 129 -14.01 7.66 -3.20
C VAL A 129 -14.01 6.20 -2.78
N VAL A 130 -13.33 5.35 -3.54
CA VAL A 130 -13.08 3.94 -3.20
C VAL A 130 -12.05 3.89 -2.07
N LEU A 131 -12.29 3.05 -1.06
CA LEU A 131 -11.42 2.92 0.09
C LEU A 131 -10.82 1.52 0.21
N SER A 132 -9.53 1.48 0.44
CA SER A 132 -8.81 0.34 1.01
C SER A 132 -8.17 0.77 2.34
N ALA A 133 -7.78 -0.15 3.22
CA ALA A 133 -7.23 0.20 4.52
C ALA A 133 -5.92 -0.54 4.81
N TYR A 134 -4.86 0.22 5.12
CA TYR A 134 -3.66 -0.31 5.75
C TYR A 134 -3.91 -0.58 7.23
N LEU A 135 -3.55 -1.75 7.69
CA LEU A 135 -3.40 -2.07 9.11
C LEU A 135 -1.93 -1.88 9.50
N GLU A 136 -1.49 -0.62 9.73
CA GLU A 136 -0.11 -0.34 10.13
C GLU A 136 0.25 -1.06 11.43
N ASP A 137 1.40 -1.72 11.45
CA ASP A 137 1.86 -2.58 12.55
C ASP A 137 0.99 -3.84 12.78
N TRP A 138 0.34 -4.33 11.72
CA TRP A 138 -0.49 -5.54 11.79
C TRP A 138 0.28 -6.76 12.31
N SER A 139 1.54 -6.91 11.95
CA SER A 139 2.39 -8.03 12.38
C SER A 139 2.49 -8.14 13.91
N ASN A 140 2.61 -7.03 14.63
CA ASN A 140 2.52 -7.02 16.08
C ASN A 140 1.06 -7.15 16.56
N GLY A 141 0.12 -6.53 15.85
CA GLY A 141 -1.30 -6.62 16.17
C GLY A 141 -1.82 -8.06 16.20
N VAL A 142 -1.53 -8.84 15.16
CA VAL A 142 -2.00 -10.23 15.06
C VAL A 142 -1.35 -11.13 16.10
N ARG A 143 -0.11 -10.84 16.53
CA ARG A 143 0.60 -11.57 17.58
C ARG A 143 0.08 -11.26 18.98
N ASP A 144 -0.09 -9.98 19.29
CA ASP A 144 -0.21 -9.51 20.67
C ASP A 144 -1.62 -9.00 21.02
N SER A 145 -2.44 -8.67 20.03
CA SER A 145 -3.75 -8.04 20.21
C SER A 145 -4.77 -8.45 19.12
N PHE A 146 -4.89 -9.75 18.84
CA PHE A 146 -5.75 -10.27 17.78
C PHE A 146 -7.22 -9.83 17.92
N GLU A 147 -7.74 -9.75 19.14
CA GLU A 147 -9.13 -9.26 19.39
C GLU A 147 -9.33 -7.82 18.90
N TYR A 148 -8.30 -6.98 19.04
CA TYR A 148 -8.32 -5.62 18.49
C TYR A 148 -8.32 -5.66 16.96
N VAL A 149 -7.45 -6.46 16.34
CA VAL A 149 -7.40 -6.63 14.88
C VAL A 149 -8.73 -7.10 14.34
N ALA A 150 -9.34 -8.12 14.97
CA ALA A 150 -10.64 -8.65 14.59
C ALA A 150 -11.73 -7.57 14.67
N SER A 151 -11.81 -6.84 15.79
CA SER A 151 -12.77 -5.75 15.96
C SER A 151 -12.62 -4.64 14.91
N LEU A 152 -11.38 -4.32 14.56
CA LEU A 152 -11.07 -3.34 13.51
C LEU A 152 -11.54 -3.83 12.15
N ILE A 153 -11.19 -5.07 11.76
CA ILE A 153 -11.59 -5.67 10.48
C ILE A 153 -13.11 -5.78 10.34
N GLU A 154 -13.80 -6.23 11.39
CA GLU A 154 -15.26 -6.28 11.38
C GLU A 154 -15.88 -4.88 11.22
N SER A 155 -15.24 -3.86 11.75
CA SER A 155 -15.68 -2.47 11.55
C SER A 155 -15.46 -2.02 10.10
N LEU A 156 -14.28 -2.29 9.53
CA LEU A 156 -13.95 -1.98 8.14
C LEU A 156 -14.87 -2.72 7.16
N LEU A 157 -15.23 -3.98 7.45
CA LEU A 157 -16.18 -4.76 6.66
C LEU A 157 -17.57 -4.10 6.64
N ARG A 158 -18.08 -3.66 7.81
CA ARG A 158 -19.36 -2.92 7.89
C ARG A 158 -19.33 -1.58 7.15
N MET A 159 -18.16 -1.00 6.98
CA MET A 159 -17.94 0.25 6.26
C MET A 159 -17.70 0.05 4.76
N GLU A 160 -17.81 -1.17 4.25
CA GLU A 160 -17.64 -1.52 2.82
C GLU A 160 -16.27 -1.08 2.25
N VAL A 161 -15.19 -1.24 3.03
CA VAL A 161 -13.81 -1.03 2.57
C VAL A 161 -13.45 -2.17 1.61
N GLU A 162 -12.87 -1.83 0.45
CA GLU A 162 -12.69 -2.79 -0.65
C GLU A 162 -11.59 -3.83 -0.39
N ARG A 163 -10.46 -3.39 0.20
CA ARG A 163 -9.28 -4.22 0.49
C ARG A 163 -8.70 -3.90 1.85
N ILE A 164 -8.11 -4.89 2.46
CA ILE A 164 -7.36 -4.77 3.71
C ILE A 164 -5.89 -5.09 3.44
N TYR A 165 -5.01 -4.17 3.77
CA TYR A 165 -3.57 -4.30 3.58
C TYR A 165 -2.90 -4.70 4.89
N LEU A 166 -2.38 -5.93 4.90
CA LEU A 166 -1.69 -6.54 6.05
C LEU A 166 -0.23 -6.05 6.06
N ALA A 167 0.05 -5.04 6.88
CA ALA A 167 1.35 -4.40 6.89
C ALA A 167 2.30 -5.01 7.95
N ASP A 168 3.33 -5.70 7.48
CA ASP A 168 4.52 -6.02 8.28
C ASP A 168 5.46 -4.81 8.30
N THR A 169 5.02 -3.79 9.02
CA THR A 169 5.61 -2.45 9.05
C THR A 169 7.08 -2.45 9.48
N LEU A 170 7.47 -3.37 10.35
CA LEU A 170 8.84 -3.49 10.85
C LEU A 170 9.62 -4.63 10.21
N GLY A 171 9.05 -5.33 9.22
CA GLY A 171 9.70 -6.45 8.52
C GLY A 171 10.13 -7.58 9.45
N ILE A 172 9.32 -7.90 10.47
CA ILE A 172 9.68 -8.82 11.57
C ILE A 172 9.14 -10.25 11.40
N LEU A 173 8.30 -10.49 10.40
CA LEU A 173 7.73 -11.81 10.19
C LEU A 173 8.69 -12.72 9.42
N SER A 174 8.74 -13.99 9.82
CA SER A 174 9.33 -15.06 9.01
C SER A 174 8.33 -15.56 7.97
N PRO A 175 8.76 -16.27 6.90
CA PRO A 175 7.85 -16.87 5.93
C PRO A 175 6.80 -17.79 6.56
N ASN A 176 7.14 -18.52 7.63
CA ASN A 176 6.19 -19.35 8.36
C ASN A 176 5.15 -18.52 9.13
N ASP A 177 5.58 -17.42 9.75
CA ASP A 177 4.66 -16.49 10.42
C ASP A 177 3.68 -15.89 9.41
N VAL A 178 4.18 -15.45 8.25
CA VAL A 178 3.33 -14.88 7.18
C VAL A 178 2.31 -15.91 6.71
N THR A 179 2.73 -17.14 6.42
CA THR A 179 1.80 -18.21 6.06
C THR A 179 0.71 -18.37 7.12
N HIS A 180 1.12 -18.55 8.38
CA HIS A 180 0.18 -18.79 9.49
C HIS A 180 -0.81 -17.64 9.68
N TYR A 181 -0.32 -16.39 9.74
CA TYR A 181 -1.19 -15.25 10.04
C TYR A 181 -2.03 -14.82 8.84
N VAL A 182 -1.53 -14.94 7.60
CA VAL A 182 -2.35 -14.64 6.42
C VAL A 182 -3.44 -15.68 6.23
N GLU A 183 -3.15 -16.98 6.41
CA GLU A 183 -4.18 -18.04 6.42
C GLU A 183 -5.24 -17.77 7.49
N LEU A 184 -4.83 -17.40 8.71
CA LEU A 184 -5.76 -17.03 9.77
C LEU A 184 -6.70 -15.89 9.35
N MET A 185 -6.20 -14.86 8.67
CA MET A 185 -7.01 -13.74 8.19
C MET A 185 -7.98 -14.18 7.10
N VAL A 186 -7.49 -14.91 6.11
CA VAL A 186 -8.30 -15.39 4.97
C VAL A 186 -9.37 -16.37 5.42
N ASP A 187 -9.05 -17.30 6.30
CA ASP A 187 -10.01 -18.28 6.83
C ASP A 187 -11.09 -17.62 7.71
N THR A 188 -10.72 -16.59 8.47
CA THR A 188 -11.66 -15.88 9.36
C THR A 188 -12.63 -14.98 8.56
N TRP A 189 -12.14 -14.34 7.50
CA TRP A 189 -12.93 -13.42 6.67
C TRP A 189 -12.78 -13.74 5.17
N PRO A 190 -13.34 -14.85 4.67
CA PRO A 190 -13.10 -15.35 3.31
C PRO A 190 -13.65 -14.43 2.20
N ASP A 191 -14.59 -13.54 2.53
CA ASP A 191 -15.16 -12.59 1.58
C ASP A 191 -14.33 -11.30 1.44
N LEU A 192 -13.31 -11.09 2.30
CA LEU A 192 -12.44 -9.92 2.24
C LEU A 192 -11.22 -10.17 1.35
N LYS A 193 -10.80 -9.12 0.67
CA LYS A 193 -9.57 -9.11 -0.13
C LYS A 193 -8.41 -8.65 0.74
N PHE A 194 -7.54 -9.57 1.13
CA PHE A 194 -6.31 -9.26 1.85
C PHE A 194 -5.15 -9.13 0.88
N GLU A 195 -4.37 -8.06 1.02
CA GLU A 195 -3.10 -7.85 0.33
C GLU A 195 -1.97 -7.71 1.35
N TYR A 196 -0.77 -8.17 1.00
CA TYR A 196 0.37 -8.13 1.91
C TYR A 196 1.34 -7.00 1.53
N HIS A 197 1.77 -6.26 2.54
CA HIS A 197 2.78 -5.20 2.45
C HIS A 197 3.89 -5.48 3.46
N GLY A 198 5.10 -5.76 2.99
CA GLY A 198 6.20 -6.14 3.87
C GLY A 198 7.47 -5.35 3.64
N HIS A 199 8.05 -4.84 4.74
CA HIS A 199 9.39 -4.27 4.75
C HIS A 199 10.47 -5.35 4.83
N ASN A 200 11.73 -4.99 4.51
CA ASN A 200 12.83 -5.93 4.30
C ASN A 200 13.89 -5.93 5.42
N ASP A 201 13.49 -5.56 6.65
CA ASP A 201 14.42 -5.37 7.75
C ASP A 201 15.23 -6.63 8.10
N TYR A 202 14.66 -7.82 7.93
CA TYR A 202 15.38 -9.10 8.07
C TYR A 202 15.85 -9.71 6.76
N GLY A 203 15.69 -9.02 5.60
CA GLY A 203 16.05 -9.56 4.29
C GLY A 203 15.13 -10.69 3.82
N LEU A 204 13.89 -10.75 4.31
CA LEU A 204 12.94 -11.83 4.06
C LEU A 204 11.72 -11.39 3.22
N SER A 205 11.65 -10.14 2.81
CA SER A 205 10.42 -9.58 2.22
C SER A 205 9.95 -10.32 0.97
N THR A 206 10.83 -10.70 0.05
CA THR A 206 10.49 -11.46 -1.16
C THR A 206 9.95 -12.85 -0.82
N ALA A 207 10.58 -13.56 0.12
CA ALA A 207 10.10 -14.85 0.61
C ALA A 207 8.74 -14.73 1.32
N ASN A 208 8.56 -13.65 2.09
CA ASN A 208 7.31 -13.34 2.77
C ASN A 208 6.18 -13.04 1.78
N CYS A 209 6.44 -12.30 0.69
CA CYS A 209 5.47 -12.08 -0.39
C CYS A 209 5.00 -13.38 -1.01
N LEU A 210 5.93 -14.29 -1.31
CA LEU A 210 5.60 -15.61 -1.86
C LEU A 210 4.77 -16.45 -0.86
N SER A 211 5.09 -16.39 0.44
CA SER A 211 4.31 -17.04 1.49
C SER A 211 2.91 -16.47 1.61
N ALA A 212 2.76 -15.14 1.55
CA ALA A 212 1.46 -14.47 1.61
C ALA A 212 0.53 -14.90 0.45
N ILE A 213 1.07 -14.98 -0.79
CA ILE A 213 0.31 -15.45 -1.96
C ILE A 213 -0.15 -16.89 -1.75
N LYS A 214 0.74 -17.78 -1.30
CA LYS A 214 0.40 -19.20 -1.03
C LYS A 214 -0.63 -19.35 0.08
N ALA A 215 -0.66 -18.43 1.03
CA ALA A 215 -1.62 -18.36 2.13
C ALA A 215 -2.96 -17.69 1.75
N GLY A 216 -3.12 -17.24 0.49
CA GLY A 216 -4.39 -16.71 -0.02
C GLY A 216 -4.49 -15.19 -0.12
N ALA A 217 -3.40 -14.44 0.11
CA ALA A 217 -3.39 -13.01 -0.20
C ALA A 217 -3.63 -12.79 -1.71
N VAL A 218 -4.52 -11.85 -2.05
CA VAL A 218 -4.92 -11.58 -3.44
C VAL A 218 -4.03 -10.55 -4.12
N GLY A 219 -3.13 -9.91 -3.38
CA GLY A 219 -2.20 -8.92 -3.91
C GLY A 219 -0.99 -8.71 -3.02
N ILE A 220 0.07 -8.19 -3.64
CA ILE A 220 1.34 -7.87 -2.98
C ILE A 220 1.71 -6.43 -3.30
N HIS A 221 2.28 -5.74 -2.31
CA HIS A 221 2.84 -4.42 -2.47
C HIS A 221 4.35 -4.51 -2.67
N THR A 222 4.85 -3.81 -3.66
CA THR A 222 6.27 -3.78 -4.03
C THR A 222 6.74 -2.36 -4.31
N SER A 223 8.04 -2.16 -4.36
CA SER A 223 8.64 -0.96 -4.94
C SER A 223 9.74 -1.34 -5.92
N VAL A 224 10.00 -0.48 -6.90
CA VAL A 224 11.14 -0.65 -7.81
C VAL A 224 12.42 -0.58 -7.00
N ASN A 225 13.33 -1.52 -7.22
CA ASN A 225 14.61 -1.69 -6.51
C ASN A 225 14.46 -1.87 -5.00
N GLY A 226 13.26 -2.21 -4.51
CA GLY A 226 13.01 -2.37 -3.08
C GLY A 226 13.11 -1.06 -2.28
N LEU A 227 12.96 0.10 -2.90
CA LEU A 227 13.00 1.39 -2.21
C LEU A 227 11.95 1.47 -1.09
N GLY A 228 12.30 2.13 0.02
CA GLY A 228 11.43 2.31 1.19
C GLY A 228 12.21 2.71 2.42
N GLU A 229 11.51 2.87 3.52
CA GLU A 229 12.13 3.19 4.80
C GLU A 229 13.12 2.11 5.27
N ARG A 230 14.13 2.50 6.00
CA ARG A 230 15.13 1.62 6.67
C ARG A 230 15.84 0.67 5.70
N ALA A 231 15.44 -0.61 5.66
CA ALA A 231 15.98 -1.64 4.76
C ALA A 231 15.18 -1.79 3.46
N GLY A 232 14.19 -0.94 3.25
CA GLY A 232 13.36 -0.92 2.04
C GLY A 232 12.14 -1.84 2.10
N ASN A 233 11.49 -1.96 0.96
CA ASN A 233 10.30 -2.77 0.70
C ASN A 233 10.65 -4.06 -0.07
N SER A 234 9.63 -4.85 -0.38
CA SER A 234 9.76 -5.97 -1.32
C SER A 234 10.06 -5.45 -2.72
N SER A 235 11.13 -5.95 -3.34
CA SER A 235 11.53 -5.53 -4.69
C SER A 235 10.57 -6.06 -5.75
N LEU A 236 10.07 -5.17 -6.63
CA LEU A 236 9.15 -5.53 -7.71
C LEU A 236 9.73 -6.67 -8.58
N ALA A 237 10.97 -6.54 -9.03
CA ALA A 237 11.59 -7.53 -9.92
C ALA A 237 11.77 -8.89 -9.25
N GLU A 238 12.20 -8.91 -7.98
CA GLU A 238 12.39 -10.16 -7.23
C GLU A 238 11.06 -10.86 -6.97
N VAL A 239 10.03 -10.10 -6.56
CA VAL A 239 8.71 -10.66 -6.27
C VAL A 239 8.07 -11.23 -7.54
N VAL A 240 8.15 -10.51 -8.66
CA VAL A 240 7.63 -11.01 -9.95
C VAL A 240 8.33 -12.32 -10.33
N ALA A 241 9.66 -12.37 -10.32
CA ALA A 241 10.42 -13.58 -10.61
C ALA A 241 10.06 -14.74 -9.66
N ALA A 242 9.96 -14.45 -8.35
CA ALA A 242 9.62 -15.46 -7.36
C ALA A 242 8.19 -16.03 -7.57
N ILE A 243 7.23 -15.20 -7.95
CA ILE A 243 5.86 -15.64 -8.29
C ILE A 243 5.89 -16.56 -9.52
N GLU A 244 6.55 -16.14 -10.59
CA GLU A 244 6.61 -16.89 -11.85
C GLU A 244 7.31 -18.25 -11.68
N ASP A 245 8.37 -18.34 -10.88
CA ASP A 245 9.17 -19.55 -10.71
C ASP A 245 8.62 -20.50 -9.63
N HIS A 246 7.94 -19.97 -8.59
CA HIS A 246 7.66 -20.75 -7.37
C HIS A 246 6.20 -20.77 -6.94
N SER A 247 5.26 -20.22 -7.75
CA SER A 247 3.82 -20.27 -7.48
C SER A 247 3.00 -20.69 -8.71
N PRO A 248 1.77 -21.16 -8.52
CA PRO A 248 0.84 -21.38 -9.64
C PRO A 248 0.25 -20.07 -10.19
N CYS A 249 0.41 -18.96 -9.47
CA CYS A 249 -0.08 -17.65 -9.87
C CYS A 249 0.81 -17.08 -10.97
N LYS A 250 0.24 -16.18 -11.76
CA LYS A 250 0.94 -15.44 -12.81
C LYS A 250 0.68 -13.97 -12.66
N THR A 251 1.66 -13.17 -13.00
CA THR A 251 1.54 -11.71 -13.05
C THR A 251 1.25 -11.23 -14.47
N GLN A 252 0.77 -10.00 -14.62
CA GLN A 252 0.66 -9.33 -15.92
C GLN A 252 1.85 -8.39 -16.18
N VAL A 253 2.83 -8.41 -15.29
CA VAL A 253 4.01 -7.55 -15.37
C VAL A 253 4.86 -7.93 -16.58
N ASN A 254 5.20 -6.94 -17.38
CA ASN A 254 6.12 -7.11 -18.50
C ASN A 254 7.56 -7.09 -17.99
N GLU A 255 8.12 -8.27 -17.71
CA GLU A 255 9.46 -8.44 -17.17
C GLU A 255 10.54 -7.80 -18.06
N THR A 256 10.33 -7.70 -19.38
CA THR A 256 11.30 -7.08 -20.30
C THR A 256 11.47 -5.58 -20.06
N ARG A 257 10.55 -4.95 -19.31
CA ARG A 257 10.57 -3.54 -18.95
C ARG A 257 11.11 -3.25 -17.55
N LEU A 258 11.32 -4.27 -16.73
CA LEU A 258 11.79 -4.09 -15.35
C LEU A 258 13.16 -3.41 -15.28
N ALA A 259 14.12 -3.80 -16.13
CA ALA A 259 15.42 -3.17 -16.16
C ALA A 259 15.35 -1.67 -16.55
N ALA A 260 14.44 -1.30 -17.44
CA ALA A 260 14.29 0.09 -17.88
C ALA A 260 13.69 0.97 -16.77
N VAL A 261 12.68 0.49 -16.03
CA VAL A 261 12.10 1.25 -14.91
C VAL A 261 13.08 1.30 -13.73
N SER A 262 13.82 0.22 -13.46
CA SER A 262 14.90 0.20 -12.46
C SER A 262 15.94 1.30 -12.73
N TYR A 263 16.50 1.33 -13.94
CA TYR A 263 17.45 2.36 -14.35
C TYR A 263 16.89 3.79 -14.26
N GLN A 264 15.60 3.97 -14.58
CA GLN A 264 14.98 5.29 -14.48
C GLN A 264 14.84 5.74 -13.03
N VAL A 265 14.46 4.81 -12.13
CA VAL A 265 14.38 5.07 -10.70
C VAL A 265 15.75 5.38 -10.11
N GLU A 266 16.80 4.62 -10.47
CA GLU A 266 18.19 4.92 -10.09
C GLU A 266 18.62 6.32 -10.54
N THR A 267 18.30 6.66 -11.79
CA THR A 267 18.64 7.98 -12.36
C THR A 267 18.00 9.13 -11.57
N TYR A 268 16.74 8.99 -11.17
CA TYR A 268 16.01 10.06 -10.48
C TYR A 268 16.29 10.08 -8.97
N SER A 269 16.46 8.91 -8.36
CA SER A 269 16.71 8.80 -6.92
C SER A 269 18.17 8.98 -6.53
N GLY A 270 19.11 8.74 -7.45
CA GLY A 270 20.55 8.64 -7.16
C GLY A 270 20.89 7.44 -6.27
N LYS A 271 20.03 6.42 -6.22
CA LYS A 271 20.20 5.19 -5.43
C LYS A 271 20.20 3.98 -6.37
N GLU A 272 21.20 3.10 -6.19
CA GLU A 272 21.33 1.81 -6.88
C GLU A 272 20.54 0.71 -6.16
#